data_7a2824563b0abd3fb828feba1889c95b
#
_entry.id   7a2824563b0abd3fb828feba1889c95b
#
_cell.length_a   1.000
_cell.length_b   1.000
_cell.length_c   1.000
_cell.angle_alpha   90.00
_cell.angle_beta   90.00
_cell.angle_gamma   90.00
#
_symmetry.space_group_name_H-M   'P 1'
#
loop_
_entity.id
_entity.type
_entity.pdbx_description
1 polymer ?
#
loop_
_entity_poly.entity_id
_entity_poly.type
_entity_poly.pdbx_seq_one_letter_code
_entity_poly.pdbx_strand_id
1 'polypeptide(L)'
;MPSFSHILSVYSADTAGVCSMLYELGGMVVVHDASGCNSTYATHDEPRWQQLPSNIFISALTEQDAILGNDERFITDVCQTALSLHPRFIAICGAPIPMMIGTDFDALAFEIEGRTGIPTLPMHTSGMQPYLKGVEEALQVLCRRFCRDDVVRQEGVTGVNILGATPLDLPHPEAMPRMKSWLDRNGLQLNAGMALGGCTLDDIAMAGRAAVNLVVSSAGLAAARDLE
;
A
#
# COMPACT_ATOMS: atom_id res chain seq x y z
N MET A 1 -2.48 -8.09 -39.82
CA MET A 1 -3.41 -8.72 -38.86
C MET A 1 -3.38 -7.85 -37.61
N PRO A 2 -4.52 -7.53 -36.97
CA PRO A 2 -4.48 -6.83 -35.72
C PRO A 2 -3.77 -7.73 -34.69
N SER A 3 -2.69 -7.23 -34.08
CA SER A 3 -2.04 -7.94 -32.98
C SER A 3 -2.93 -7.81 -31.74
N PHE A 4 -3.51 -8.91 -31.32
CA PHE A 4 -4.18 -8.94 -30.02
C PHE A 4 -3.11 -8.94 -28.92
N SER A 5 -3.31 -8.13 -27.92
CA SER A 5 -2.48 -8.20 -26.71
C SER A 5 -2.71 -9.55 -26.04
N HIS A 6 -1.64 -10.29 -25.81
CA HIS A 6 -1.70 -11.56 -25.06
C HIS A 6 -1.66 -11.34 -23.54
N ILE A 7 -1.36 -10.12 -23.13
CA ILE A 7 -1.31 -9.71 -21.71
C ILE A 7 -2.34 -8.60 -21.53
N LEU A 8 -3.32 -8.85 -20.70
CA LEU A 8 -4.29 -7.84 -20.27
C LEU A 8 -3.72 -7.13 -19.04
N SER A 9 -3.78 -5.80 -19.05
CA SER A 9 -3.47 -5.02 -17.85
C SER A 9 -4.51 -5.29 -16.77
N VAL A 10 -4.10 -5.18 -15.51
CA VAL A 10 -5.01 -5.31 -14.37
C VAL A 10 -6.06 -4.20 -14.43
N TYR A 11 -7.31 -4.58 -14.38
CA TYR A 11 -8.45 -3.67 -14.33
C TYR A 11 -9.06 -3.71 -12.93
N SER A 12 -8.54 -2.87 -12.05
CA SER A 12 -9.00 -2.76 -10.67
C SER A 12 -8.94 -1.30 -10.20
N ALA A 13 -9.62 -1.01 -9.10
CA ALA A 13 -9.68 0.34 -8.55
C ALA A 13 -8.43 0.72 -7.72
N ASP A 14 -8.27 2.02 -7.46
CA ASP A 14 -7.22 2.58 -6.62
C ASP A 14 -7.18 1.95 -5.22
N THR A 15 -8.33 1.70 -4.60
CA THR A 15 -8.43 0.99 -3.32
C THR A 15 -7.74 -0.37 -3.35
N ALA A 16 -7.89 -1.14 -4.45
CA ALA A 16 -7.19 -2.42 -4.61
C ALA A 16 -5.66 -2.22 -4.70
N GLY A 17 -5.22 -1.13 -5.32
CA GLY A 17 -3.80 -0.76 -5.39
C GLY A 17 -3.20 -0.52 -4.01
N VAL A 18 -3.89 0.21 -3.15
CA VAL A 18 -3.49 0.43 -1.74
C VAL A 18 -3.45 -0.89 -0.98
N CYS A 19 -4.52 -1.70 -1.06
CA CYS A 19 -4.59 -2.99 -0.39
C CYS A 19 -3.42 -3.90 -0.78
N SER A 20 -3.12 -4.01 -2.08
CA SER A 20 -2.04 -4.84 -2.58
C SER A 20 -0.66 -4.30 -2.19
N MET A 21 -0.46 -2.97 -2.22
CA MET A 21 0.79 -2.34 -1.83
C MET A 21 1.13 -2.58 -0.36
N LEU A 22 0.14 -2.52 0.52
CA LEU A 22 0.34 -2.58 1.97
C LEU A 22 0.26 -3.98 2.57
N TYR A 23 -0.10 -4.99 1.77
CA TYR A 23 -0.50 -6.32 2.22
C TYR A 23 0.51 -7.02 3.15
N GLU A 24 1.81 -7.00 2.81
CA GLU A 24 2.88 -7.74 3.51
C GLU A 24 3.61 -6.91 4.57
N LEU A 25 3.30 -5.62 4.70
CA LEU A 25 4.11 -4.70 5.51
C LEU A 25 3.80 -4.74 7.01
N GLY A 26 2.88 -5.61 7.44
CA GLY A 26 2.49 -5.75 8.84
C GLY A 26 1.54 -4.65 9.33
N GLY A 27 0.90 -3.94 8.40
CA GLY A 27 -0.13 -2.95 8.68
C GLY A 27 -1.52 -3.54 8.77
N MET A 28 -2.47 -2.75 9.25
CA MET A 28 -3.90 -2.96 9.17
C MET A 28 -4.47 -1.98 8.15
N VAL A 29 -5.12 -2.48 7.12
CA VAL A 29 -5.79 -1.65 6.10
C VAL A 29 -7.29 -1.69 6.34
N VAL A 30 -7.92 -0.52 6.44
CA VAL A 30 -9.36 -0.39 6.62
C VAL A 30 -9.94 0.36 5.44
N VAL A 31 -10.76 -0.33 4.65
CA VAL A 31 -11.54 0.29 3.58
C VAL A 31 -12.83 0.82 4.20
N HIS A 32 -12.99 2.13 4.20
CA HIS A 32 -14.22 2.76 4.67
C HIS A 32 -15.27 2.67 3.56
N ASP A 33 -16.17 1.72 3.68
CA ASP A 33 -17.23 1.45 2.68
C ASP A 33 -18.38 0.64 3.29
N ALA A 34 -19.48 0.57 2.54
CA ALA A 34 -20.68 -0.16 2.90
C ALA A 34 -20.52 -1.69 2.90
N SER A 35 -19.54 -2.25 2.24
CA SER A 35 -19.16 -3.67 2.22
C SER A 35 -19.19 -4.37 0.84
N GLY A 36 -19.05 -5.66 0.85
CA GLY A 36 -19.30 -6.57 -0.25
C GLY A 36 -18.20 -6.60 -1.31
N CYS A 37 -18.25 -5.72 -2.28
CA CYS A 37 -17.34 -5.76 -3.44
C CYS A 37 -15.86 -5.61 -3.07
N ASN A 38 -15.55 -4.83 -2.03
CA ASN A 38 -14.17 -4.59 -1.61
C ASN A 38 -13.50 -5.80 -0.95
N SER A 39 -14.26 -6.80 -0.51
CA SER A 39 -13.70 -8.02 0.07
C SER A 39 -12.84 -8.81 -0.91
N THR A 40 -13.05 -8.66 -2.22
CA THR A 40 -12.26 -9.31 -3.25
C THR A 40 -10.81 -8.85 -3.25
N TYR A 41 -10.55 -7.59 -2.87
CA TYR A 41 -9.20 -7.02 -2.80
C TYR A 41 -8.30 -7.71 -1.76
N ALA A 42 -8.92 -8.30 -0.74
CA ALA A 42 -8.24 -9.04 0.31
C ALA A 42 -8.19 -10.54 0.07
N THR A 43 -8.87 -11.03 -0.96
CA THR A 43 -9.03 -12.44 -1.27
C THR A 43 -8.70 -12.73 -2.74
N HIS A 44 -9.67 -12.95 -3.58
CA HIS A 44 -9.51 -13.48 -4.94
C HIS A 44 -8.63 -12.63 -5.86
N ASP A 45 -8.64 -11.31 -5.70
CA ASP A 45 -7.83 -10.39 -6.51
C ASP A 45 -6.40 -10.24 -5.98
N GLU A 46 -6.11 -10.74 -4.77
CA GLU A 46 -4.78 -10.67 -4.18
C GLU A 46 -4.03 -12.00 -4.37
N PRO A 47 -2.95 -12.04 -5.14
CA PRO A 47 -2.25 -13.29 -5.46
C PRO A 47 -1.68 -14.03 -4.25
N ARG A 48 -1.45 -13.33 -3.12
CA ARG A 48 -0.81 -13.86 -1.91
C ARG A 48 -1.79 -14.37 -0.86
N TRP A 49 -3.10 -14.12 -1.01
CA TRP A 49 -4.08 -14.36 0.04
C TRP A 49 -4.15 -15.82 0.54
N GLN A 50 -3.82 -16.79 -0.32
CA GLN A 50 -3.78 -18.20 0.05
C GLN A 50 -2.59 -18.57 0.95
N GLN A 51 -1.55 -17.74 0.94
CA GLN A 51 -0.28 -18.02 1.63
C GLN A 51 -0.07 -17.12 2.85
N LEU A 52 -0.66 -15.94 2.84
CA LEU A 52 -0.52 -14.93 3.88
C LEU A 52 -1.89 -14.49 4.40
N PRO A 53 -2.05 -14.36 5.74
CA PRO A 53 -3.29 -13.83 6.30
C PRO A 53 -3.48 -12.36 5.88
N SER A 54 -4.72 -12.02 5.57
CA SER A 54 -5.10 -10.65 5.27
C SER A 54 -5.41 -9.88 6.55
N ASN A 55 -4.85 -8.68 6.69
CA ASN A 55 -5.22 -7.67 7.69
C ASN A 55 -5.98 -6.50 7.03
N ILE A 56 -6.81 -6.81 6.05
CA ILE A 56 -7.66 -5.85 5.35
C ILE A 56 -9.09 -6.01 5.85
N PHE A 57 -9.67 -4.90 6.28
CA PHE A 57 -11.00 -4.82 6.87
C PHE A 57 -11.88 -3.86 6.09
N ILE A 58 -13.19 -4.03 6.20
CA ILE A 58 -14.18 -3.13 5.64
C ILE A 58 -15.02 -2.62 6.80
N SER A 59 -15.26 -1.31 6.85
CA SER A 59 -15.92 -0.64 7.98
C SER A 59 -17.42 -0.96 8.09
N ALA A 60 -18.03 -1.57 7.08
CA ALA A 60 -19.45 -1.84 7.01
C ALA A 60 -20.31 -0.56 7.25
N LEU A 61 -19.96 0.52 6.54
CA LEU A 61 -20.69 1.79 6.56
C LEU A 61 -22.18 1.56 6.28
N THR A 62 -23.03 1.99 7.20
CA THR A 62 -24.49 1.90 7.02
C THR A 62 -25.04 3.17 6.36
N GLU A 63 -26.27 3.07 5.81
CA GLU A 63 -26.98 4.23 5.29
C GLU A 63 -27.16 5.32 6.37
N GLN A 64 -27.45 4.93 7.60
CA GLN A 64 -27.59 5.86 8.71
C GLN A 64 -26.29 6.57 9.04
N ASP A 65 -25.15 5.84 9.08
CA ASP A 65 -23.84 6.44 9.31
C ASP A 65 -23.48 7.43 8.20
N ALA A 66 -23.79 7.10 6.94
CA ALA A 66 -23.54 7.97 5.80
C ALA A 66 -24.38 9.26 5.82
N ILE A 67 -25.64 9.19 6.29
CA ILE A 67 -26.55 10.34 6.34
C ILE A 67 -26.25 11.23 7.58
N LEU A 68 -25.96 10.62 8.72
CA LEU A 68 -25.80 11.33 10.00
C LEU A 68 -24.36 11.74 10.30
N GLY A 69 -23.36 11.20 9.58
CA GLY A 69 -21.95 11.50 9.82
C GLY A 69 -21.44 10.86 11.11
N ASN A 70 -21.53 9.54 11.24
CA ASN A 70 -21.14 8.83 12.48
C ASN A 70 -19.67 8.38 12.44
N ASP A 71 -18.75 9.32 12.39
CA ASP A 71 -17.30 9.07 12.38
C ASP A 71 -16.80 8.41 13.67
N GLU A 72 -17.43 8.71 14.80
CA GLU A 72 -17.03 8.17 16.11
C GLU A 72 -17.15 6.64 16.18
N ARG A 73 -18.16 6.06 15.52
CA ARG A 73 -18.29 4.62 15.43
C ARG A 73 -17.14 4.02 14.65
N PHE A 74 -16.82 4.60 13.49
CA PHE A 74 -15.70 4.16 12.65
C PHE A 74 -14.37 4.22 13.42
N ILE A 75 -14.09 5.35 14.08
CA ILE A 75 -12.87 5.55 14.88
C ILE A 75 -12.79 4.51 15.99
N THR A 76 -13.89 4.29 16.71
CA THR A 76 -13.94 3.33 17.84
C THR A 76 -13.65 1.90 17.35
N ASP A 77 -14.30 1.46 16.28
CA ASP A 77 -14.14 0.11 15.74
C ASP A 77 -12.70 -0.12 15.23
N VAL A 78 -12.12 0.87 14.55
CA VAL A 78 -10.72 0.82 14.08
C VAL A 78 -9.76 0.76 15.27
N CYS A 79 -9.94 1.61 16.28
CA CYS A 79 -9.08 1.63 17.47
C CYS A 79 -9.12 0.31 18.22
N GLN A 80 -10.31 -0.25 18.46
CA GLN A 80 -10.46 -1.53 19.16
C GLN A 80 -9.79 -2.67 18.40
N THR A 81 -9.97 -2.71 17.08
CA THR A 81 -9.35 -3.72 16.23
C THR A 81 -7.82 -3.58 16.24
N ALA A 82 -7.32 -2.36 16.09
CA ALA A 82 -5.88 -2.08 16.08
C ALA A 82 -5.22 -2.43 17.43
N LEU A 83 -5.86 -2.10 18.56
CA LEU A 83 -5.36 -2.47 19.88
C LEU A 83 -5.36 -3.98 20.15
N SER A 84 -6.17 -4.75 19.44
CA SER A 84 -6.18 -6.22 19.50
C SER A 84 -5.11 -6.84 18.60
N LEU A 85 -4.92 -6.29 17.40
CA LEU A 85 -4.02 -6.84 16.38
C LEU A 85 -2.56 -6.37 16.51
N HIS A 86 -2.33 -5.22 17.16
CA HIS A 86 -1.02 -4.58 17.29
C HIS A 86 -0.29 -4.42 15.94
N PRO A 87 -0.91 -3.80 14.92
CA PRO A 87 -0.28 -3.62 13.63
C PRO A 87 0.86 -2.59 13.72
N ARG A 88 1.80 -2.65 12.78
CA ARG A 88 2.90 -1.68 12.69
C ARG A 88 2.43 -0.28 12.27
N PHE A 89 1.34 -0.21 11.52
CA PHE A 89 0.64 1.01 11.12
C PHE A 89 -0.81 0.67 10.78
N ILE A 90 -1.65 1.70 10.69
CA ILE A 90 -3.02 1.62 10.20
C ILE A 90 -3.07 2.41 8.88
N ALA A 91 -3.74 1.90 7.86
CA ALA A 91 -4.09 2.66 6.67
C ALA A 91 -5.60 2.70 6.52
N ILE A 92 -6.17 3.88 6.31
CA ILE A 92 -7.60 4.07 6.08
C ILE A 92 -7.81 4.55 4.64
N CYS A 93 -8.62 3.81 3.88
CA CYS A 93 -8.85 4.03 2.45
C CYS A 93 -10.27 4.47 2.19
N GLY A 94 -10.45 5.41 1.27
CA GLY A 94 -11.75 5.82 0.76
C GLY A 94 -12.31 4.87 -0.30
N ALA A 95 -13.63 4.91 -0.42
CA ALA A 95 -14.44 4.27 -1.45
C ALA A 95 -15.44 5.28 -2.00
N PRO A 96 -16.26 4.97 -3.03
CA PRO A 96 -17.13 5.98 -3.64
C PRO A 96 -18.09 6.67 -2.67
N ILE A 97 -18.67 5.95 -1.71
CA ILE A 97 -19.64 6.53 -0.78
C ILE A 97 -18.98 7.54 0.18
N PRO A 98 -17.92 7.20 0.93
CA PRO A 98 -17.21 8.17 1.77
C PRO A 98 -16.71 9.39 1.00
N MET A 99 -16.22 9.21 -0.22
CA MET A 99 -15.82 10.34 -1.06
C MET A 99 -17.01 11.27 -1.39
N MET A 100 -18.18 10.70 -1.71
CA MET A 100 -19.38 11.49 -2.05
C MET A 100 -19.95 12.26 -0.87
N ILE A 101 -19.86 11.72 0.34
CA ILE A 101 -20.32 12.40 1.57
C ILE A 101 -19.27 13.34 2.16
N GLY A 102 -18.06 13.40 1.57
CA GLY A 102 -17.01 14.31 2.00
C GLY A 102 -16.29 13.91 3.28
N THR A 103 -16.10 12.60 3.51
CA THR A 103 -15.34 12.09 4.66
C THR A 103 -13.92 12.65 4.67
N ASP A 104 -13.52 13.23 5.80
CA ASP A 104 -12.17 13.78 6.02
C ASP A 104 -11.23 12.69 6.56
N PHE A 105 -10.52 12.02 5.67
CA PHE A 105 -9.59 10.94 6.03
C PHE A 105 -8.39 11.42 6.83
N ASP A 106 -7.95 12.67 6.64
CA ASP A 106 -6.84 13.24 7.41
C ASP A 106 -7.25 13.45 8.86
N ALA A 107 -8.45 13.99 9.11
CA ALA A 107 -9.00 14.15 10.44
C ALA A 107 -9.21 12.79 11.14
N LEU A 108 -9.76 11.80 10.43
CA LEU A 108 -9.93 10.45 10.96
C LEU A 108 -8.59 9.80 11.32
N ALA A 109 -7.59 9.92 10.45
CA ALA A 109 -6.25 9.36 10.70
C ALA A 109 -5.59 10.01 11.91
N PHE A 110 -5.69 11.33 12.04
CA PHE A 110 -5.16 12.07 13.19
C PHE A 110 -5.79 11.61 14.50
N GLU A 111 -7.11 11.45 14.55
CA GLU A 111 -7.82 11.01 15.72
C GLU A 111 -7.50 9.56 16.10
N ILE A 112 -7.44 8.64 15.13
CA ILE A 112 -7.09 7.23 15.34
C ILE A 112 -5.65 7.11 15.86
N GLU A 113 -4.70 7.84 15.26
CA GLU A 113 -3.31 7.86 15.72
C GLU A 113 -3.21 8.41 17.15
N GLY A 114 -3.95 9.48 17.45
CA GLY A 114 -4.02 10.06 18.80
C GLY A 114 -4.52 9.09 19.87
N ARG A 115 -5.52 8.25 19.54
CA ARG A 115 -6.12 7.28 20.47
C ARG A 115 -5.29 6.00 20.62
N THR A 116 -4.64 5.55 19.54
CA THR A 116 -3.93 4.26 19.53
C THR A 116 -2.42 4.38 19.74
N GLY A 117 -1.82 5.52 19.41
CA GLY A 117 -0.38 5.70 19.31
C GLY A 117 0.25 4.95 18.13
N ILE A 118 -0.55 4.36 17.23
CA ILE A 118 -0.09 3.63 16.06
C ILE A 118 -0.11 4.58 14.86
N PRO A 119 0.99 4.69 14.08
CA PRO A 119 1.03 5.53 12.88
C PRO A 119 -0.16 5.22 11.96
N THR A 120 -0.97 6.24 11.64
CA THR A 120 -2.17 6.07 10.83
C THR A 120 -2.03 6.88 9.54
N LEU A 121 -2.22 6.20 8.41
CA LEU A 121 -1.99 6.69 7.05
C LEU A 121 -3.34 6.93 6.35
N PRO A 122 -3.71 8.20 6.09
CA PRO A 122 -4.87 8.48 5.25
C PRO A 122 -4.53 8.19 3.78
N MET A 123 -5.43 7.50 3.09
CA MET A 123 -5.36 7.22 1.66
C MET A 123 -6.58 7.81 0.97
N HIS A 124 -6.35 8.78 0.08
CA HIS A 124 -7.42 9.55 -0.59
C HIS A 124 -7.95 8.82 -1.83
N THR A 125 -8.13 7.50 -1.70
CA THR A 125 -8.73 6.68 -2.75
C THR A 125 -10.23 6.94 -2.86
N SER A 126 -10.75 6.70 -4.04
CA SER A 126 -12.17 6.91 -4.34
C SER A 126 -12.89 5.66 -4.85
N GLY A 127 -12.16 4.59 -5.13
CA GLY A 127 -12.68 3.42 -5.83
C GLY A 127 -12.99 3.66 -7.31
N MET A 128 -12.66 4.86 -7.84
CA MET A 128 -13.00 5.28 -9.21
C MET A 128 -11.77 5.56 -10.09
N GLN A 129 -10.57 5.55 -9.51
CA GLN A 129 -9.32 5.73 -10.23
C GLN A 129 -8.69 4.35 -10.54
N PRO A 130 -7.80 4.26 -11.53
CA PRO A 130 -7.04 3.04 -11.80
C PRO A 130 -6.20 2.60 -10.59
N TYR A 131 -6.00 1.30 -10.41
CA TYR A 131 -5.26 0.74 -9.28
C TYR A 131 -3.84 1.32 -9.11
N LEU A 132 -3.17 1.67 -10.20
CA LEU A 132 -1.84 2.31 -10.15
C LEU A 132 -1.84 3.64 -9.38
N LYS A 133 -2.97 4.34 -9.32
CA LYS A 133 -3.08 5.57 -8.51
C LYS A 133 -3.05 5.25 -7.02
N GLY A 134 -3.72 4.20 -6.59
CA GLY A 134 -3.63 3.76 -5.20
C GLY A 134 -2.25 3.23 -4.84
N VAL A 135 -1.58 2.52 -5.75
CA VAL A 135 -0.18 2.11 -5.56
C VAL A 135 0.74 3.32 -5.42
N GLU A 136 0.61 4.32 -6.32
CA GLU A 136 1.39 5.56 -6.28
C GLU A 136 1.24 6.27 -4.94
N GLU A 137 0.01 6.45 -4.49
CA GLU A 137 -0.31 7.12 -3.22
C GLU A 137 0.24 6.35 -2.02
N ALA A 138 -0.05 5.03 -1.94
CA ALA A 138 0.43 4.21 -0.85
C ALA A 138 1.96 4.20 -0.76
N LEU A 139 2.64 4.06 -1.90
CA LEU A 139 4.09 4.07 -1.95
C LEU A 139 4.67 5.42 -1.50
N GLN A 140 4.07 6.52 -1.96
CA GLN A 140 4.50 7.87 -1.60
C GLN A 140 4.29 8.15 -0.11
N VAL A 141 3.11 7.81 0.43
CA VAL A 141 2.78 7.99 1.85
C VAL A 141 3.71 7.14 2.73
N LEU A 142 3.99 5.89 2.35
CA LEU A 142 4.95 5.04 3.05
C LEU A 142 6.35 5.66 3.09
N CYS A 143 6.86 6.13 1.95
CA CYS A 143 8.17 6.77 1.88
C CYS A 143 8.22 8.00 2.78
N ARG A 144 7.26 8.91 2.68
CA ARG A 144 7.21 10.13 3.48
C ARG A 144 7.11 9.87 4.98
N ARG A 145 6.40 8.81 5.37
CA ARG A 145 6.15 8.52 6.79
C ARG A 145 7.25 7.72 7.45
N PHE A 146 7.89 6.79 6.72
CA PHE A 146 8.78 5.80 7.30
C PHE A 146 10.22 5.85 6.81
N CYS A 147 10.53 6.45 5.64
CA CYS A 147 11.91 6.60 5.22
C CYS A 147 12.65 7.52 6.17
N ARG A 148 13.88 7.13 6.47
CA ARG A 148 14.75 7.85 7.38
C ARG A 148 15.74 8.69 6.60
N ASP A 149 15.91 9.95 7.00
CA ASP A 149 16.85 10.90 6.39
C ASP A 149 18.29 10.71 6.89
N ASP A 150 18.45 10.03 8.05
CA ASP A 150 19.74 9.84 8.71
C ASP A 150 20.52 8.59 8.26
N VAL A 151 20.05 7.92 7.20
CA VAL A 151 20.66 6.68 6.72
C VAL A 151 21.88 6.93 5.84
N VAL A 152 23.01 6.28 6.18
CA VAL A 152 24.25 6.40 5.43
C VAL A 152 24.33 5.30 4.36
N ARG A 153 24.74 5.68 3.16
CA ARG A 153 25.02 4.73 2.07
C ARG A 153 26.22 3.86 2.42
N GLN A 154 26.13 2.57 2.11
CA GLN A 154 27.23 1.64 2.32
C GLN A 154 28.29 1.85 1.24
N GLU A 155 29.54 2.11 1.64
CA GLU A 155 30.66 2.24 0.70
C GLU A 155 30.91 0.93 -0.06
N GLY A 156 31.21 1.04 -1.36
CA GLY A 156 31.52 -0.11 -2.22
C GLY A 156 30.32 -0.94 -2.65
N VAL A 157 29.10 -0.58 -2.24
CA VAL A 157 27.86 -1.28 -2.64
C VAL A 157 26.93 -0.32 -3.36
N THR A 158 26.51 -0.69 -4.57
CA THR A 158 25.46 0.03 -5.28
C THR A 158 24.09 -0.55 -4.93
N GLY A 159 23.47 0.03 -3.88
CA GLY A 159 22.11 -0.31 -3.46
C GLY A 159 21.06 0.20 -4.45
N VAL A 160 20.04 -0.61 -4.72
CA VAL A 160 18.95 -0.29 -5.64
C VAL A 160 17.61 -0.47 -4.94
N ASN A 161 16.73 0.52 -5.03
CA ASN A 161 15.31 0.34 -4.72
C ASN A 161 14.56 -0.01 -6.01
N ILE A 162 13.54 -0.88 -5.90
CA ILE A 162 12.59 -1.14 -6.99
C ILE A 162 11.27 -0.50 -6.62
N LEU A 163 10.81 0.46 -7.41
CA LEU A 163 9.62 1.26 -7.16
C LEU A 163 8.54 1.01 -8.22
N GLY A 164 7.30 0.85 -7.77
CA GLY A 164 6.15 0.69 -8.65
C GLY A 164 5.93 -0.74 -9.18
N ALA A 165 6.68 -1.72 -8.68
CA ALA A 165 6.37 -3.13 -8.92
C ALA A 165 5.24 -3.56 -7.98
N THR A 166 4.22 -4.23 -8.50
CA THR A 166 3.08 -4.70 -7.72
C THR A 166 2.85 -6.20 -7.92
N PRO A 167 2.32 -6.90 -6.91
CA PRO A 167 1.92 -8.29 -7.08
C PRO A 167 0.79 -8.49 -8.10
N LEU A 168 -0.03 -7.47 -8.33
CA LEU A 168 -1.08 -7.51 -9.34
C LEU A 168 -0.50 -7.55 -10.77
N ASP A 169 0.60 -6.83 -11.02
CA ASP A 169 1.31 -6.87 -12.31
C ASP A 169 2.27 -8.04 -12.42
N LEU A 170 2.84 -8.47 -11.29
CA LEU A 170 3.86 -9.52 -11.20
C LEU A 170 3.41 -10.64 -10.23
N PRO A 171 2.31 -11.35 -10.56
CA PRO A 171 1.71 -12.31 -9.64
C PRO A 171 2.55 -13.56 -9.40
N HIS A 172 3.62 -13.76 -10.17
CA HIS A 172 4.43 -14.96 -10.06
C HIS A 172 5.37 -14.88 -8.84
N PRO A 173 5.36 -15.86 -7.93
CA PRO A 173 6.17 -15.83 -6.71
C PRO A 173 7.68 -15.72 -6.96
N GLU A 174 8.14 -16.19 -8.12
CA GLU A 174 9.54 -16.10 -8.53
C GLU A 174 9.95 -14.71 -9.09
N ALA A 175 9.02 -13.78 -9.27
CA ALA A 175 9.33 -12.49 -9.90
C ALA A 175 10.43 -11.75 -9.11
N MET A 176 10.24 -11.59 -7.81
CA MET A 176 11.21 -10.88 -6.96
C MET A 176 12.54 -11.63 -6.78
N PRO A 177 12.56 -12.95 -6.52
CA PRO A 177 13.80 -13.72 -6.52
C PRO A 177 14.61 -13.60 -7.81
N ARG A 178 13.93 -13.59 -8.97
CA ARG A 178 14.58 -13.42 -10.28
C ARG A 178 15.15 -12.01 -10.46
N MET A 179 14.40 -10.97 -10.07
CA MET A 179 14.87 -9.59 -10.12
C MET A 179 16.10 -9.40 -9.22
N LYS A 180 16.05 -9.91 -7.99
CA LYS A 180 17.19 -9.90 -7.07
C LYS A 180 18.41 -10.61 -7.67
N SER A 181 18.24 -11.82 -8.18
CA SER A 181 19.32 -12.57 -8.82
C SER A 181 19.91 -11.85 -10.04
N TRP A 182 19.10 -11.08 -10.77
CA TRP A 182 19.58 -10.27 -11.88
C TRP A 182 20.40 -9.09 -11.38
N LEU A 183 19.96 -8.39 -10.33
CA LEU A 183 20.72 -7.31 -9.71
C LEU A 183 22.07 -7.82 -9.20
N ASP A 184 22.09 -8.91 -8.43
CA ASP A 184 23.30 -9.50 -7.85
C ASP A 184 24.34 -9.87 -8.93
N ARG A 185 23.88 -10.43 -10.06
CA ARG A 185 24.76 -10.76 -11.21
C ARG A 185 25.38 -9.54 -11.89
N ASN A 186 24.76 -8.37 -11.74
CA ASN A 186 25.25 -7.10 -12.27
C ASN A 186 25.97 -6.24 -11.23
N GLY A 187 26.34 -6.81 -10.07
CA GLY A 187 27.03 -6.08 -9.01
C GLY A 187 26.18 -5.05 -8.28
N LEU A 188 24.85 -5.19 -8.34
CA LEU A 188 23.88 -4.34 -7.70
C LEU A 188 23.23 -5.09 -6.53
N GLN A 189 22.92 -4.41 -5.44
CA GLN A 189 22.24 -5.01 -4.30
C GLN A 189 20.83 -4.45 -4.15
N LEU A 190 19.82 -5.34 -4.03
CA LEU A 190 18.47 -4.91 -3.70
C LEU A 190 18.45 -4.34 -2.28
N ASN A 191 18.06 -3.08 -2.13
CA ASN A 191 17.88 -2.42 -0.86
C ASN A 191 16.41 -2.49 -0.40
N ALA A 192 15.47 -2.02 -1.22
CA ALA A 192 14.03 -2.16 -0.96
C ALA A 192 13.29 -2.51 -2.25
N GLY A 193 12.51 -3.59 -2.19
CA GLY A 193 11.69 -4.06 -3.32
C GLY A 193 10.22 -3.71 -3.18
N MET A 194 9.91 -2.57 -2.64
CA MET A 194 8.60 -2.08 -2.17
C MET A 194 7.39 -2.81 -2.77
N ALA A 195 6.57 -3.42 -1.92
CA ALA A 195 5.37 -4.23 -2.18
C ALA A 195 5.60 -5.63 -2.76
N LEU A 196 6.81 -6.11 -2.94
CA LEU A 196 7.07 -7.43 -3.49
C LEU A 196 7.90 -8.31 -2.56
N GLY A 197 7.41 -9.52 -2.36
CA GLY A 197 8.15 -10.69 -1.93
C GLY A 197 9.09 -10.51 -0.74
N GLY A 198 8.55 -10.24 0.44
CA GLY A 198 9.33 -10.17 1.67
C GLY A 198 9.94 -8.80 1.98
N CYS A 199 9.58 -7.73 1.28
CA CYS A 199 9.91 -6.37 1.69
C CYS A 199 9.19 -6.04 3.00
N THR A 200 9.92 -5.53 3.95
CA THR A 200 9.42 -5.12 5.26
C THR A 200 9.34 -3.61 5.39
N LEU A 201 8.64 -3.13 6.42
CA LEU A 201 8.63 -1.70 6.74
C LEU A 201 10.02 -1.19 7.13
N ASP A 202 10.88 -2.06 7.67
CA ASP A 202 12.27 -1.70 8.00
C ASP A 202 13.13 -1.51 6.73
N ASP A 203 12.87 -2.29 5.67
CA ASP A 203 13.53 -2.07 4.37
C ASP A 203 13.10 -0.75 3.76
N ILE A 204 11.81 -0.38 3.90
CA ILE A 204 11.30 0.93 3.46
C ILE A 204 11.96 2.06 4.26
N ALA A 205 12.08 1.91 5.58
CA ALA A 205 12.75 2.90 6.42
C ALA A 205 14.20 3.15 6.00
N MET A 206 14.85 2.14 5.42
CA MET A 206 16.22 2.23 4.92
C MET A 206 16.34 2.56 3.43
N ALA A 207 15.23 2.93 2.77
CA ALA A 207 15.25 3.20 1.32
C ALA A 207 16.22 4.32 0.91
N GLY A 208 16.46 5.31 1.77
CA GLY A 208 17.45 6.37 1.54
C GLY A 208 18.90 5.90 1.38
N ARG A 209 19.21 4.64 1.73
CA ARG A 209 20.56 4.05 1.50
C ARG A 209 20.85 3.73 0.05
N ALA A 210 19.83 3.58 -0.78
CA ALA A 210 20.02 3.22 -2.17
C ALA A 210 20.73 4.31 -2.95
N ALA A 211 21.60 3.89 -3.86
CA ALA A 211 22.25 4.79 -4.80
C ALA A 211 21.36 5.07 -6.02
N VAL A 212 20.43 4.15 -6.33
CA VAL A 212 19.59 4.20 -7.52
C VAL A 212 18.15 3.79 -7.15
N ASN A 213 17.17 4.54 -7.65
CA ASN A 213 15.77 4.18 -7.64
C ASN A 213 15.38 3.65 -9.04
N LEU A 214 15.14 2.34 -9.14
CA LEU A 214 14.67 1.71 -10.37
C LEU A 214 13.14 1.76 -10.42
N VAL A 215 12.60 2.66 -11.22
CA VAL A 215 11.16 2.82 -11.41
C VAL A 215 10.69 1.89 -12.53
N VAL A 216 9.85 0.90 -12.20
CA VAL A 216 9.37 -0.12 -13.14
C VAL A 216 7.95 0.13 -13.64
N SER A 217 7.22 1.05 -13.02
CA SER A 217 5.92 1.55 -13.48
C SER A 217 5.71 3.01 -13.10
N SER A 218 4.71 3.66 -13.70
CA SER A 218 4.36 5.06 -13.39
C SER A 218 4.04 5.29 -11.91
N ALA A 219 3.55 4.27 -11.20
CA ALA A 219 3.23 4.36 -9.78
C ALA A 219 4.45 4.61 -8.88
N GLY A 220 5.67 4.29 -9.34
CA GLY A 220 6.90 4.55 -8.59
C GLY A 220 7.45 5.96 -8.74
N LEU A 221 6.94 6.77 -9.67
CA LEU A 221 7.55 8.06 -10.02
C LEU A 221 7.49 9.10 -8.89
N ALA A 222 6.35 9.19 -8.19
CA ALA A 222 6.18 10.16 -7.11
C ALA A 222 7.12 9.84 -5.93
N ALA A 223 7.16 8.57 -5.51
CA ALA A 223 8.04 8.11 -4.44
C ALA A 223 9.52 8.25 -4.82
N ALA A 224 9.90 8.00 -6.10
CA ALA A 224 11.26 8.19 -6.56
C ALA A 224 11.73 9.64 -6.39
N ARG A 225 10.87 10.61 -6.69
CA ARG A 225 11.18 12.04 -6.50
C ARG A 225 11.28 12.45 -5.03
N ASP A 226 10.49 11.83 -4.18
CA ASP A 226 10.54 12.09 -2.73
C ASP A 226 11.83 11.48 -2.09
N LEU A 227 12.44 10.50 -2.76
CA LEU A 227 13.68 9.83 -2.32
C LEU A 227 14.97 10.42 -2.93
N GLU A 228 14.88 11.39 -3.83
CA GLU A 228 16.02 12.12 -4.40
C GLU A 228 16.62 13.12 -3.39
#